data_f99684756c3bb07038498aaf72f8fbff
#
_entry.id   f99684756c3bb07038498aaf72f8fbff
#
_cell.length_a   1.000
_cell.length_b   1.000
_cell.length_c   1.000
_cell.angle_alpha   90.00
_cell.angle_beta   90.00
_cell.angle_gamma   90.00
#
_symmetry.space_group_name_H-M   'P 1'
#
loop_
_entity.id
_entity.type
_entity.pdbx_description
1 polymer ?
#
loop_
_entity_poly.entity_id
_entity_poly.type
_entity_poly.pdbx_seq_one_letter_code
_entity_poly.pdbx_strand_id
1 'polypeptide(L)'
;DVTEVKIKSAKFYICTVMDLFSRKIVGYRLSSQNNNKLTINTFKDAFELRNRPKGLTFHSDQGSNYTSNEFADLLDAVKVGQSLSQAGIPYDNSVIEAFFSNFKQDDLNNCEFENFDELQIVVDRYIEYYNSYRPHEFLGYKTPDEVEMEYKQLENFVPF
;
A
#
# COMPACT_ATOMS: atom_id res chain seq x y z
N ASP A 1 2.31 -0.81 -4.72
CA ASP A 1 2.78 -1.99 -5.44
C ASP A 1 1.67 -3.06 -5.55
N VAL A 2 1.83 -4.02 -6.46
CA VAL A 2 0.87 -5.11 -6.71
C VAL A 2 1.54 -6.46 -6.51
N THR A 3 0.92 -7.35 -5.74
CA THR A 3 1.36 -8.74 -5.60
C THR A 3 0.32 -9.72 -6.13
N GLU A 4 0.77 -10.86 -6.66
CA GLU A 4 -0.08 -11.98 -7.12
C GLU A 4 -0.28 -12.99 -5.98
N VAL A 5 -1.50 -13.46 -5.83
CA VAL A 5 -1.90 -14.57 -4.96
C VAL A 5 -2.64 -15.61 -5.80
N LYS A 6 -2.35 -16.89 -5.58
CA LYS A 6 -3.04 -17.99 -6.26
C LYS A 6 -4.02 -18.65 -5.31
N ILE A 7 -5.25 -18.84 -5.76
CA ILE A 7 -6.27 -19.66 -5.10
C ILE A 7 -6.65 -20.78 -6.06
N LYS A 8 -6.27 -22.02 -5.72
CA LYS A 8 -6.43 -23.17 -6.63
C LYS A 8 -5.76 -22.86 -7.99
N SER A 9 -6.52 -22.80 -9.09
CA SER A 9 -6.02 -22.45 -10.42
C SER A 9 -6.21 -20.98 -10.78
N ALA A 10 -6.91 -20.20 -9.96
CA ALA A 10 -7.18 -18.80 -10.24
C ALA A 10 -6.09 -17.89 -9.64
N LYS A 11 -5.81 -16.78 -10.34
CA LYS A 11 -4.90 -15.73 -9.91
C LYS A 11 -5.70 -14.54 -9.43
N PHE A 12 -5.26 -13.98 -8.31
CA PHE A 12 -5.77 -12.73 -7.76
C PHE A 12 -4.62 -11.78 -7.50
N TYR A 13 -4.91 -10.50 -7.48
CA TYR A 13 -3.94 -9.44 -7.34
C TYR A 13 -4.34 -8.53 -6.20
N ILE A 14 -3.39 -8.21 -5.34
CA ILE A 14 -3.55 -7.28 -4.23
C ILE A 14 -2.68 -6.06 -4.54
N CYS A 15 -3.33 -4.90 -4.73
CA CYS A 15 -2.65 -3.63 -4.85
C CYS A 15 -2.68 -2.92 -3.51
N THR A 16 -1.56 -2.38 -3.05
CA THR A 16 -1.47 -1.59 -1.81
C THR A 16 -0.77 -0.27 -2.02
N VAL A 17 -1.19 0.73 -1.26
CA VAL A 17 -0.54 2.05 -1.13
C VAL A 17 -0.12 2.22 0.32
N MET A 18 1.15 2.52 0.54
CA MET A 18 1.76 2.72 1.85
C MET A 18 2.22 4.15 2.01
N ASP A 19 1.96 4.73 3.17
CA ASP A 19 2.59 5.97 3.60
C ASP A 19 4.01 5.67 4.10
N LEU A 20 5.03 6.22 3.44
CA LEU A 20 6.42 5.90 3.76
C LEU A 20 6.91 6.51 5.08
N PHE A 21 6.24 7.53 5.62
CA PHE A 21 6.57 8.12 6.90
C PHE A 21 6.14 7.20 8.06
N SER A 22 4.86 6.85 8.10
CA SER A 22 4.30 6.01 9.16
C SER A 22 4.37 4.51 8.87
N ARG A 23 4.71 4.11 7.65
CA ARG A 23 4.62 2.73 7.14
C ARG A 23 3.20 2.19 7.09
N LYS A 24 2.19 3.03 7.27
CA LYS A 24 0.78 2.65 7.26
C LYS A 24 0.31 2.28 5.86
N ILE A 25 -0.43 1.17 5.74
CA ILE A 25 -1.20 0.87 4.54
C ILE A 25 -2.43 1.78 4.54
N VAL A 26 -2.49 2.68 3.58
CA VAL A 26 -3.51 3.72 3.47
C VAL A 26 -4.50 3.48 2.34
N GLY A 27 -4.26 2.48 1.52
CA GLY A 27 -5.18 2.04 0.47
C GLY A 27 -4.83 0.64 0.01
N TYR A 28 -5.83 -0.17 -0.27
CA TYR A 28 -5.64 -1.50 -0.85
C TYR A 28 -6.91 -1.94 -1.59
N ARG A 29 -6.71 -2.75 -2.60
CA ARG A 29 -7.78 -3.41 -3.35
C ARG A 29 -7.35 -4.78 -3.85
N LEU A 30 -8.32 -5.67 -3.93
CA LEU A 30 -8.17 -6.98 -4.55
C LEU A 30 -8.85 -6.99 -5.92
N SER A 31 -8.31 -7.79 -6.84
CA SER A 31 -8.89 -7.96 -8.17
C SER A 31 -8.51 -9.33 -8.75
N SER A 32 -9.36 -9.87 -9.61
CA SER A 32 -9.02 -11.00 -10.48
C SER A 32 -8.19 -10.59 -11.71
N GLN A 33 -7.95 -9.29 -11.90
CA GLN A 33 -7.21 -8.75 -13.03
C GLN A 33 -6.14 -7.77 -12.56
N ASN A 34 -4.91 -7.93 -13.07
CA ASN A 34 -3.85 -6.95 -12.92
C ASN A 34 -3.93 -5.94 -14.08
N ASN A 35 -4.60 -4.83 -13.84
CA ASN A 35 -4.81 -3.79 -14.84
C ASN A 35 -4.74 -2.38 -14.24
N ASN A 36 -4.72 -1.35 -15.10
CA ASN A 36 -4.65 0.05 -14.68
C ASN A 36 -5.79 0.45 -13.73
N LYS A 37 -6.99 -0.13 -13.91
CA LYS A 37 -8.14 0.17 -13.04
C LYS A 37 -7.89 -0.24 -11.59
N LEU A 38 -7.17 -1.33 -11.35
CA LEU A 38 -6.80 -1.75 -10.00
C LEU A 38 -5.93 -0.69 -9.33
N THR A 39 -4.82 -0.29 -9.95
CA THR A 39 -3.87 0.68 -9.38
C THR A 39 -4.48 2.08 -9.25
N ILE A 40 -5.22 2.53 -10.26
CA ILE A 40 -5.93 3.82 -10.26
C ILE A 40 -6.93 3.90 -9.09
N ASN A 41 -7.76 2.88 -8.92
CA ASN A 41 -8.76 2.89 -7.85
C ASN A 41 -8.13 2.79 -6.47
N THR A 42 -7.07 1.98 -6.30
CA THR A 42 -6.35 1.89 -5.03
C THR A 42 -5.70 3.23 -4.66
N PHE A 43 -5.09 3.92 -5.64
CA PHE A 43 -4.55 5.26 -5.42
C PHE A 43 -5.65 6.25 -5.02
N LYS A 44 -6.79 6.26 -5.72
CA LYS A 44 -7.92 7.15 -5.41
C LYS A 44 -8.42 6.96 -3.99
N ASP A 45 -8.59 5.72 -3.54
CA ASP A 45 -9.03 5.42 -2.18
C ASP A 45 -8.02 5.95 -1.14
N ALA A 46 -6.73 5.71 -1.35
CA ALA A 46 -5.67 6.19 -0.48
C ALA A 46 -5.62 7.73 -0.45
N PHE A 47 -5.74 8.38 -1.59
CA PHE A 47 -5.70 9.83 -1.73
C PHE A 47 -6.90 10.50 -1.04
N GLU A 48 -8.10 9.94 -1.18
CA GLU A 48 -9.30 10.42 -0.48
C GLU A 48 -9.19 10.20 1.03
N LEU A 49 -8.76 9.01 1.46
CA LEU A 49 -8.56 8.70 2.88
C LEU A 49 -7.60 9.70 3.56
N ARG A 50 -6.61 10.18 2.82
CA ARG A 50 -5.63 11.17 3.28
C ARG A 50 -6.08 12.62 3.08
N ASN A 51 -7.35 12.87 2.77
CA ASN A 51 -7.91 14.21 2.52
C ASN A 51 -7.17 15.00 1.43
N ARG A 52 -6.74 14.31 0.37
CA ARG A 52 -6.11 14.90 -0.82
C ARG A 52 -4.92 15.80 -0.49
N PRO A 53 -3.84 15.28 0.09
CA PRO A 53 -2.71 16.07 0.52
C PRO A 53 -2.06 16.79 -0.65
N LYS A 54 -1.60 18.03 -0.42
CA LYS A 54 -0.84 18.80 -1.40
C LYS A 54 0.65 18.47 -1.32
N GLY A 55 1.34 18.57 -2.47
CA GLY A 55 2.78 18.34 -2.53
C GLY A 55 3.19 16.88 -2.36
N LEU A 56 2.23 15.94 -2.54
CA LEU A 56 2.50 14.51 -2.49
C LEU A 56 3.33 14.06 -3.68
N THR A 57 4.25 13.13 -3.43
CA THR A 57 4.91 12.33 -4.45
C THR A 57 4.47 10.87 -4.31
N PHE A 58 3.98 10.29 -5.40
CA PHE A 58 3.65 8.87 -5.47
C PHE A 58 4.83 8.12 -6.08
N HIS A 59 5.38 7.18 -5.33
CA HIS A 59 6.49 6.32 -5.76
C HIS A 59 5.99 4.90 -6.06
N SER A 60 6.48 4.31 -7.15
CA SER A 60 6.18 2.92 -7.53
C SER A 60 7.35 2.30 -8.32
N ASP A 61 7.24 1.01 -8.59
CA ASP A 61 8.06 0.36 -9.61
C ASP A 61 7.68 0.85 -11.03
N GLN A 62 8.40 0.34 -12.04
CA GLN A 62 8.12 0.63 -13.45
C GLN A 62 7.07 -0.35 -14.05
N GLY A 63 6.21 -0.92 -13.25
CA GLY A 63 5.13 -1.77 -13.71
C GLY A 63 4.23 -1.07 -14.74
N SER A 64 3.74 -1.82 -15.74
CA SER A 64 2.94 -1.26 -16.85
C SER A 64 1.69 -0.50 -16.39
N ASN A 65 1.12 -0.87 -15.24
CA ASN A 65 -0.03 -0.18 -14.66
C ASN A 65 0.34 1.24 -14.19
N TYR A 66 1.54 1.42 -13.64
CA TYR A 66 2.03 2.71 -13.10
C TYR A 66 2.64 3.59 -14.18
N THR A 67 3.17 3.01 -15.27
CA THR A 67 3.72 3.75 -16.41
C THR A 67 2.68 4.03 -17.50
N SER A 68 1.42 3.66 -17.28
CA SER A 68 0.32 3.93 -18.22
C SER A 68 -0.01 5.42 -18.29
N ASN A 69 -0.42 5.89 -19.46
CA ASN A 69 -0.88 7.28 -19.62
C ASN A 69 -2.07 7.59 -18.69
N GLU A 70 -3.00 6.65 -18.52
CA GLU A 70 -4.16 6.83 -17.63
C GLU A 70 -3.75 7.11 -16.17
N PHE A 71 -2.69 6.45 -15.68
CA PHE A 71 -2.20 6.67 -14.33
C PHE A 71 -1.46 8.00 -14.22
N ALA A 72 -0.63 8.33 -15.22
CA ALA A 72 0.09 9.61 -15.28
C ALA A 72 -0.89 10.80 -15.36
N ASP A 73 -1.90 10.72 -16.22
CA ASP A 73 -2.95 11.75 -16.36
C ASP A 73 -3.73 11.94 -15.06
N LEU A 74 -4.00 10.85 -14.32
CA LEU A 74 -4.64 10.93 -13.01
C LEU A 74 -3.78 11.70 -12.00
N LEU A 75 -2.50 11.37 -11.88
CA LEU A 75 -1.58 12.04 -10.95
C LEU A 75 -1.44 13.53 -11.29
N ASP A 76 -1.31 13.87 -12.57
CA ASP A 76 -1.22 15.24 -13.03
C ASP A 76 -2.49 16.04 -12.71
N ALA A 77 -3.67 15.45 -12.97
CA ALA A 77 -4.96 16.07 -12.66
C ALA A 77 -5.15 16.43 -11.18
N VAL A 78 -4.54 15.63 -10.28
CA VAL A 78 -4.58 15.88 -8.83
C VAL A 78 -3.32 16.55 -8.28
N LYS A 79 -2.37 16.94 -9.16
CA LYS A 79 -1.10 17.61 -8.83
C LYS A 79 -0.21 16.80 -7.87
N VAL A 80 -0.14 15.51 -8.09
CA VAL A 80 0.75 14.57 -7.38
C VAL A 80 1.95 14.29 -8.25
N GLY A 81 3.15 14.45 -7.70
CA GLY A 81 4.39 14.09 -8.41
C GLY A 81 4.50 12.59 -8.59
N GLN A 82 4.99 12.12 -9.74
CA GLN A 82 5.30 10.71 -9.96
C GLN A 82 6.80 10.48 -9.82
N SER A 83 7.16 9.43 -9.07
CA SER A 83 8.51 8.91 -8.93
C SER A 83 8.51 7.43 -9.25
N LEU A 84 9.44 7.00 -10.09
CA LEU A 84 9.57 5.59 -10.47
C LEU A 84 10.92 5.06 -9.98
N SER A 85 10.92 3.84 -9.41
CA SER A 85 12.16 3.17 -9.04
C SER A 85 13.07 2.99 -10.24
N GLN A 86 14.37 3.12 -10.04
CA GLN A 86 15.32 2.89 -11.13
C GLN A 86 15.50 1.40 -11.39
N ALA A 87 15.54 1.00 -12.66
CA ALA A 87 15.80 -0.38 -13.03
C ALA A 87 17.15 -0.83 -12.46
N GLY A 88 17.16 -1.92 -11.68
CA GLY A 88 18.38 -2.48 -11.09
C GLY A 88 18.78 -1.88 -9.74
N ILE A 89 17.96 -1.00 -9.13
CA ILE A 89 18.16 -0.52 -7.76
C ILE A 89 17.09 -1.17 -6.84
N PRO A 90 17.41 -2.31 -6.19
CA PRO A 90 16.45 -3.07 -5.39
C PRO A 90 15.92 -2.31 -4.16
N TYR A 91 16.63 -1.29 -3.71
CA TYR A 91 16.29 -0.58 -2.47
C TYR A 91 15.14 0.44 -2.63
N ASP A 92 14.88 0.90 -3.86
CA ASP A 92 13.90 1.95 -4.10
C ASP A 92 12.46 1.53 -3.75
N ASN A 93 12.15 0.21 -3.87
CA ASN A 93 10.82 -0.34 -3.57
C ASN A 93 10.82 -1.33 -2.38
N SER A 94 11.97 -1.46 -1.69
CA SER A 94 12.20 -2.50 -0.68
C SER A 94 11.19 -2.49 0.48
N VAL A 95 10.65 -1.34 0.82
CA VAL A 95 9.73 -1.19 1.96
C VAL A 95 8.40 -1.89 1.70
N ILE A 96 7.80 -1.66 0.53
CA ILE A 96 6.53 -2.30 0.17
C ILE A 96 6.74 -3.78 -0.18
N GLU A 97 7.90 -4.13 -0.75
CA GLU A 97 8.30 -5.52 -0.98
C GLU A 97 8.44 -6.30 0.33
N ALA A 98 9.03 -5.69 1.36
CA ALA A 98 9.11 -6.28 2.70
C ALA A 98 7.72 -6.48 3.32
N PHE A 99 6.79 -5.53 3.13
CA PHE A 99 5.40 -5.71 3.54
C PHE A 99 4.78 -6.95 2.90
N PHE A 100 4.87 -7.09 1.57
CA PHE A 100 4.29 -8.25 0.89
C PHE A 100 4.99 -9.56 1.25
N SER A 101 6.31 -9.54 1.47
CA SER A 101 7.05 -10.73 1.91
C SER A 101 6.56 -11.22 3.27
N ASN A 102 6.42 -10.30 4.24
CA ASN A 102 5.88 -10.62 5.56
C ASN A 102 4.43 -11.11 5.46
N PHE A 103 3.58 -10.43 4.69
CA PHE A 103 2.19 -10.83 4.53
C PHE A 103 2.06 -12.25 3.95
N LYS A 104 2.87 -12.57 2.94
CA LYS A 104 2.89 -13.93 2.37
C LYS A 104 3.36 -14.96 3.39
N GLN A 105 4.39 -14.65 4.16
CA GLN A 105 4.96 -15.55 5.15
C GLN A 105 4.06 -15.74 6.36
N ASP A 106 3.48 -14.66 6.88
CA ASP A 106 2.71 -14.67 8.11
C ASP A 106 1.31 -15.28 7.92
N ASP A 107 0.64 -14.97 6.81
CA ASP A 107 -0.77 -15.33 6.59
C ASP A 107 -1.02 -16.07 5.26
N LEU A 108 -0.66 -15.49 4.11
CA LEU A 108 -1.12 -15.99 2.81
C LEU A 108 -0.65 -17.41 2.48
N ASN A 109 0.59 -17.76 2.84
CA ASN A 109 1.14 -19.12 2.60
C ASN A 109 0.63 -20.15 3.60
N ASN A 110 0.06 -19.70 4.72
CA ASN A 110 -0.43 -20.55 5.81
C ASN A 110 -1.95 -20.75 5.77
N CYS A 111 -2.64 -20.07 4.86
CA CYS A 111 -4.09 -20.18 4.68
C CYS A 111 -4.42 -20.87 3.36
N GLU A 112 -5.40 -21.77 3.41
CA GLU A 112 -6.07 -22.29 2.22
C GLU A 112 -7.32 -21.46 1.98
N PHE A 113 -7.47 -20.91 0.76
CA PHE A 113 -8.61 -20.12 0.37
C PHE A 113 -9.50 -20.91 -0.59
N GLU A 114 -10.79 -20.91 -0.35
CA GLU A 114 -11.77 -21.53 -1.24
C GLU A 114 -12.23 -20.57 -2.35
N ASN A 115 -12.27 -19.26 -2.04
CA ASN A 115 -12.81 -18.23 -2.92
C ASN A 115 -12.22 -16.84 -2.65
N PHE A 116 -12.66 -15.87 -3.45
CA PHE A 116 -12.24 -14.48 -3.36
C PHE A 116 -12.64 -13.82 -2.03
N ASP A 117 -13.82 -14.13 -1.51
CA ASP A 117 -14.34 -13.49 -0.29
C ASP A 117 -13.50 -13.88 0.94
N GLU A 118 -13.05 -15.14 1.00
CA GLU A 118 -12.15 -15.59 2.06
C GLU A 118 -10.79 -14.91 1.98
N LEU A 119 -10.24 -14.73 0.76
CA LEU A 119 -9.02 -13.96 0.58
C LEU A 119 -9.21 -12.51 1.04
N GLN A 120 -10.34 -11.87 0.70
CA GLN A 120 -10.64 -10.50 1.13
C GLN A 120 -10.62 -10.40 2.66
N ILE A 121 -11.27 -11.32 3.38
CA ILE A 121 -11.30 -11.33 4.85
C ILE A 121 -9.89 -11.43 5.44
N VAL A 122 -9.03 -12.27 4.87
CA VAL A 122 -7.65 -12.43 5.36
C VAL A 122 -6.83 -11.17 5.08
N VAL A 123 -6.99 -10.56 3.90
CA VAL A 123 -6.31 -9.30 3.57
C VAL A 123 -6.74 -8.18 4.52
N ASP A 124 -8.05 -8.02 4.76
CA ASP A 124 -8.59 -6.99 5.65
C ASP A 124 -8.04 -7.15 7.07
N ARG A 125 -8.07 -8.38 7.60
CA ARG A 125 -7.52 -8.70 8.93
C ARG A 125 -6.02 -8.44 9.02
N TYR A 126 -5.25 -8.83 8.00
CA TYR A 126 -3.81 -8.63 8.03
C TYR A 126 -3.44 -7.15 7.98
N ILE A 127 -4.11 -6.35 7.18
CA ILE A 127 -3.86 -4.90 7.08
C ILE A 127 -4.23 -4.20 8.40
N GLU A 128 -5.32 -4.59 9.04
CA GLU A 128 -5.66 -4.09 10.37
C GLU A 128 -4.58 -4.46 11.39
N TYR A 129 -4.16 -5.73 11.42
CA TYR A 129 -3.08 -6.19 12.28
C TYR A 129 -1.77 -5.43 12.04
N TYR A 130 -1.38 -5.28 10.76
CA TYR A 130 -0.17 -4.57 10.37
C TYR A 130 -0.19 -3.10 10.82
N ASN A 131 -1.30 -2.41 10.63
CA ASN A 131 -1.42 -1.00 10.95
C ASN A 131 -1.54 -0.71 12.44
N SER A 132 -2.27 -1.57 13.19
CA SER A 132 -2.74 -1.23 14.55
C SER A 132 -2.12 -2.08 15.65
N TYR A 133 -1.56 -3.26 15.32
CA TYR A 133 -1.09 -4.20 16.34
C TYR A 133 0.35 -4.67 16.15
N ARG A 134 0.85 -4.72 14.92
CA ARG A 134 2.19 -5.23 14.63
C ARG A 134 3.25 -4.17 14.94
N PRO A 135 4.19 -4.42 15.89
CA PRO A 135 5.28 -3.49 16.13
C PRO A 135 6.32 -3.57 15.01
N HIS A 136 6.87 -2.42 14.62
CA HIS A 136 7.87 -2.31 13.56
C HIS A 136 9.19 -1.81 14.12
N GLU A 137 10.27 -2.55 13.92
CA GLU A 137 11.61 -2.17 14.37
C GLU A 137 12.01 -0.79 13.83
N PHE A 138 11.76 -0.52 12.55
CA PHE A 138 12.05 0.77 11.92
C PHE A 138 11.33 1.94 12.60
N LEU A 139 10.16 1.70 13.20
CA LEU A 139 9.37 2.71 13.92
C LEU A 139 9.66 2.74 15.43
N GLY A 140 10.78 2.14 15.86
CA GLY A 140 11.11 2.01 17.26
C GLY A 140 10.15 1.10 18.02
N TYR A 141 9.71 0.03 17.39
CA TYR A 141 8.74 -0.96 17.87
C TYR A 141 7.33 -0.40 18.10
N LYS A 142 7.00 0.72 17.47
CA LYS A 142 5.63 1.24 17.41
C LYS A 142 4.88 0.65 16.21
N THR A 143 3.55 0.72 16.29
CA THR A 143 2.69 0.46 15.13
C THR A 143 2.59 1.71 14.24
N PRO A 144 2.22 1.56 12.96
CA PRO A 144 1.91 2.69 12.09
C PRO A 144 0.89 3.68 12.68
N ASP A 145 -0.16 3.16 13.33
CA ASP A 145 -1.20 3.98 13.95
C ASP A 145 -0.67 4.81 15.13
N GLU A 146 0.20 4.23 15.96
CA GLU A 146 0.84 4.94 17.08
C GLU A 146 1.72 6.08 16.57
N VAL A 147 2.49 5.87 15.52
CA VAL A 147 3.33 6.92 14.90
C VAL A 147 2.47 8.07 14.38
N GLU A 148 1.37 7.79 13.70
CA GLU A 148 0.47 8.85 13.22
C GLU A 148 -0.24 9.60 14.35
N MET A 149 -0.59 8.90 15.43
CA MET A 149 -1.21 9.51 16.59
C MET A 149 -0.25 10.48 17.28
N GLU A 150 1.00 10.08 17.48
CA GLU A 150 2.04 10.95 18.05
C GLU A 150 2.30 12.19 17.19
N TYR A 151 2.40 12.00 15.86
CA TYR A 151 2.59 13.12 14.93
C TYR A 151 1.46 14.14 15.01
N LYS A 152 0.21 13.69 15.02
CA LYS A 152 -0.97 14.56 15.17
C LYS A 152 -0.99 15.30 16.51
N GLN A 153 -0.52 14.67 17.59
CA GLN A 153 -0.40 15.34 18.89
C GLN A 153 0.65 16.45 18.84
N LEU A 154 1.80 16.22 18.17
CA LEU A 154 2.85 17.23 18.02
C LEU A 154 2.39 18.43 17.19
N GLU A 155 1.63 18.21 16.09
CA GLU A 155 1.05 19.32 15.31
C GLU A 155 0.09 20.20 16.12
N ASN A 156 -0.64 19.60 17.06
CA ASN A 156 -1.55 20.34 17.96
C ASN A 156 -0.81 21.05 19.11
N PHE A 157 0.47 20.74 19.32
CA PHE A 157 1.31 21.32 20.38
C PHE A 157 2.25 22.42 19.89
N VAL A 158 2.10 22.98 18.69
CA VAL A 158 2.90 24.13 18.24
C VAL A 158 2.52 25.33 19.13
N PRO A 159 3.36 25.77 20.09
CA PRO A 159 3.10 26.97 20.88
C PRO A 159 3.19 28.19 19.96
N PHE A 160 2.30 29.14 20.16
CA PHE A 160 2.27 30.45 19.53
C PHE A 160 3.61 31.16 19.59
#